data_90dd58111169e27a7d0c70cead264c09
#
_entry.id   90dd58111169e27a7d0c70cead264c09
#
_cell.length_a   1.000
_cell.length_b   1.000
_cell.length_c   1.000
_cell.angle_alpha   90.00
_cell.angle_beta   90.00
_cell.angle_gamma   90.00
#
_symmetry.space_group_name_H-M   'P 1'
#
loop_
_entity.id
_entity.type
_entity.pdbx_description
1 polymer ?
#
loop_
_entity_poly.entity_id
_entity_poly.type
_entity_poly.pdbx_seq_one_letter_code
_entity_poly.pdbx_strand_id
1 'polypeptide(L)'
;MKLFLLLLHVALPLIGLTDAGYITFEEMQGIIPPCGTGFDCGAVLLSKYSHIGPIPVSILGLLYYATLLILGSLLLLEIDVSKWMPKKLRAYTSTQQLYTLITSFGLLFSMYLVFIMAVLIKGWCLYCLISAVTSATLFFVSWKYFRMTQNSPHSLLKAVSQKTIGFLYQNILKRILFLVDPEAVHNQFTFFGKLLGSFAITRWLTSIVFSYNSATTAVVKDGILFPNKMGLCAGFDYNGEMARILGPVGFGWHTIGTVTYQPYEGNPKPRLGRLPNSKALIVNKGLKTLGAKEVARRLTGVQFTVPVGISIASTNAHFDSDQEQIMDIVKGFLVFEKSHVNHSYYELNISCPNTFGGEPFTSSARLEQLLTVTDSLQLSKPLYIKMPI
;
A
#
# COMPACT_ATOMS: atom_id res chain seq x y z
N MET A 1 -8.61 18.41 10.67
CA MET A 1 -7.60 19.49 10.57
C MET A 1 -6.39 19.11 9.71
N LYS A 2 -5.69 17.98 9.99
CA LYS A 2 -4.52 17.55 9.16
C LYS A 2 -4.85 17.34 7.69
N LEU A 3 -5.95 16.64 7.34
CA LEU A 3 -6.38 16.45 5.96
C LEU A 3 -6.67 17.77 5.25
N PHE A 4 -7.36 18.67 5.92
CA PHE A 4 -7.64 20.00 5.38
C PHE A 4 -6.34 20.75 5.03
N LEU A 5 -5.37 20.75 5.96
CA LEU A 5 -4.06 21.37 5.69
C LEU A 5 -3.35 20.67 4.51
N LEU A 6 -3.43 19.34 4.43
CA LEU A 6 -2.80 18.58 3.34
C LEU A 6 -3.45 18.91 1.98
N LEU A 7 -4.76 19.03 1.91
CA LEU A 7 -5.47 19.45 0.70
C LEU A 7 -5.08 20.86 0.27
N LEU A 8 -4.82 21.76 1.22
CA LEU A 8 -4.33 23.12 0.93
C LEU A 8 -2.94 23.13 0.29
N HIS A 9 -2.09 22.07 0.52
CA HIS A 9 -0.80 21.94 -0.16
C HIS A 9 -0.93 21.68 -1.67
N VAL A 10 -2.13 21.35 -2.14
CA VAL A 10 -2.43 21.16 -3.58
C VAL A 10 -3.29 22.33 -4.11
N ALA A 11 -4.30 22.74 -3.33
CA ALA A 11 -5.24 23.75 -3.78
C ALA A 11 -4.61 25.16 -3.91
N LEU A 12 -3.80 25.56 -2.92
CA LEU A 12 -3.18 26.90 -2.97
C LEU A 12 -2.13 27.05 -4.10
N PRO A 13 -1.25 26.06 -4.37
CA PRO A 13 -0.38 26.16 -5.54
C PRO A 13 -1.13 26.22 -6.86
N LEU A 14 -2.31 25.60 -7.00
CA LEU A 14 -3.15 25.73 -8.20
C LEU A 14 -3.62 27.18 -8.40
N ILE A 15 -4.01 27.88 -7.32
CA ILE A 15 -4.37 29.30 -7.38
C ILE A 15 -3.17 30.12 -7.84
N GLY A 16 -2.01 29.94 -7.22
CA GLY A 16 -0.80 30.67 -7.60
C GLY A 16 -0.31 30.34 -9.02
N LEU A 17 -0.48 29.07 -9.45
CA LEU A 17 -0.12 28.64 -10.81
C LEU A 17 -1.00 29.29 -11.87
N THR A 18 -2.31 29.39 -11.61
CA THR A 18 -3.24 30.07 -12.54
C THR A 18 -2.95 31.58 -12.60
N ASP A 19 -2.70 32.21 -11.47
CA ASP A 19 -2.35 33.64 -11.39
C ASP A 19 -1.02 33.94 -12.12
N ALA A 20 0.06 33.24 -11.77
CA ALA A 20 1.36 33.43 -12.42
C ALA A 20 1.33 33.03 -13.91
N GLY A 21 0.57 32.00 -14.27
CA GLY A 21 0.38 31.54 -15.64
C GLY A 21 -0.34 32.58 -16.49
N TYR A 22 -1.39 33.19 -15.96
CA TYR A 22 -2.12 34.25 -16.63
C TYR A 22 -1.22 35.47 -16.91
N ILE A 23 -0.50 35.97 -15.90
CA ILE A 23 0.44 37.07 -16.09
C ILE A 23 1.50 36.72 -17.13
N THR A 24 2.10 35.53 -17.03
CA THR A 24 3.14 35.11 -17.98
C THR A 24 2.63 35.06 -19.40
N PHE A 25 1.39 34.56 -19.59
CA PHE A 25 0.78 34.48 -20.90
C PHE A 25 0.52 35.87 -21.52
N GLU A 26 -0.05 36.80 -20.76
CA GLU A 26 -0.29 38.19 -21.21
C GLU A 26 1.06 38.91 -21.50
N GLU A 27 2.04 38.76 -20.62
CA GLU A 27 3.38 39.34 -20.77
C GLU A 27 4.08 38.87 -22.06
N MET A 28 3.97 37.57 -22.38
CA MET A 28 4.50 37.02 -23.63
C MET A 28 3.82 37.55 -24.89
N GLN A 29 2.60 38.05 -24.78
CA GLN A 29 1.87 38.72 -25.88
C GLN A 29 2.13 40.23 -25.92
N GLY A 30 2.88 40.76 -24.96
CA GLY A 30 3.11 42.19 -24.82
C GLY A 30 1.87 42.95 -24.31
N ILE A 31 0.93 42.26 -23.67
CA ILE A 31 -0.32 42.82 -23.16
C ILE A 31 -0.21 43.05 -21.66
N ILE A 32 -0.64 44.17 -21.14
CA ILE A 32 -0.75 44.42 -19.72
C ILE A 32 -2.12 43.92 -19.26
N PRO A 33 -2.16 42.93 -18.30
CA PRO A 33 -3.42 42.41 -17.82
C PRO A 33 -4.27 43.52 -17.17
N PRO A 34 -5.61 43.48 -17.33
CA PRO A 34 -6.49 44.49 -16.77
C PRO A 34 -6.43 44.48 -15.24
N CYS A 35 -6.15 45.62 -14.64
CA CYS A 35 -6.13 45.81 -13.19
C CYS A 35 -7.43 46.52 -12.74
N GLY A 36 -7.91 46.15 -11.54
CA GLY A 36 -9.06 46.79 -10.90
C GLY A 36 -8.78 48.26 -10.53
N THR A 37 -9.82 49.01 -10.23
CA THR A 37 -9.71 50.42 -9.78
C THR A 37 -8.88 50.51 -8.51
N GLY A 38 -7.86 51.39 -8.51
CA GLY A 38 -6.92 51.57 -7.41
C GLY A 38 -5.63 50.78 -7.51
N PHE A 39 -5.44 49.98 -8.57
CA PHE A 39 -4.19 49.26 -8.86
C PHE A 39 -3.56 49.74 -10.16
N ASP A 40 -2.23 49.72 -10.21
CA ASP A 40 -1.42 50.03 -11.38
C ASP A 40 -0.51 48.86 -11.73
N CYS A 41 -1.06 47.85 -12.40
CA CYS A 41 -0.29 46.68 -12.82
C CYS A 41 0.75 47.07 -13.89
N GLY A 42 0.49 48.06 -14.73
CA GLY A 42 1.42 48.52 -15.74
C GLY A 42 2.72 49.05 -15.13
N ALA A 43 2.60 49.93 -14.12
CA ALA A 43 3.75 50.48 -13.44
C ALA A 43 4.63 49.38 -12.80
N VAL A 44 4.05 48.30 -12.34
CA VAL A 44 4.81 47.18 -11.69
C VAL A 44 5.40 46.25 -12.74
N LEU A 45 4.59 45.76 -13.70
CA LEU A 45 5.01 44.78 -14.70
C LEU A 45 5.99 45.34 -15.74
N LEU A 46 5.94 46.62 -16.04
CA LEU A 46 6.92 47.30 -16.92
C LEU A 46 8.12 47.84 -16.18
N SER A 47 8.20 47.73 -14.86
CA SER A 47 9.34 48.23 -14.07
C SER A 47 10.60 47.40 -14.33
N LYS A 48 11.77 47.99 -14.06
CA LYS A 48 13.05 47.27 -14.11
C LYS A 48 13.17 46.12 -13.10
N TYR A 49 12.21 46.01 -12.18
CA TYR A 49 12.14 44.97 -11.15
C TYR A 49 11.26 43.77 -11.56
N SER A 50 10.57 43.87 -12.69
CA SER A 50 9.73 42.74 -13.19
C SER A 50 10.56 41.65 -13.84
N HIS A 51 11.86 41.86 -14.05
CA HIS A 51 12.75 40.88 -14.68
C HIS A 51 14.01 40.69 -13.82
N ILE A 52 14.53 39.44 -13.84
CA ILE A 52 15.84 39.09 -13.30
C ILE A 52 16.70 38.66 -14.50
N GLY A 53 17.49 39.61 -14.99
CA GLY A 53 18.19 39.47 -16.27
C GLY A 53 17.19 39.38 -17.42
N PRO A 54 17.25 38.34 -18.27
CA PRO A 54 16.27 38.14 -19.39
C PRO A 54 14.97 37.45 -18.96
N ILE A 55 14.85 37.01 -17.69
CA ILE A 55 13.74 36.16 -17.25
C ILE A 55 12.72 37.01 -16.49
N PRO A 56 11.45 37.03 -16.95
CA PRO A 56 10.34 37.64 -16.20
C PRO A 56 10.13 36.96 -14.84
N VAL A 57 9.82 37.74 -13.81
CA VAL A 57 9.52 37.23 -12.46
C VAL A 57 8.27 36.38 -12.46
N SER A 58 7.32 36.61 -13.38
CA SER A 58 6.12 35.79 -13.59
C SER A 58 6.46 34.33 -13.90
N ILE A 59 7.47 34.05 -14.75
CA ILE A 59 7.96 32.71 -15.06
C ILE A 59 8.55 32.04 -13.83
N LEU A 60 9.30 32.77 -12.99
CA LEU A 60 9.83 32.23 -11.74
C LEU A 60 8.68 31.86 -10.78
N GLY A 61 7.64 32.68 -10.72
CA GLY A 61 6.41 32.38 -9.99
C GLY A 61 5.71 31.11 -10.51
N LEU A 62 5.61 30.97 -11.81
CA LEU A 62 5.02 29.77 -12.46
C LEU A 62 5.80 28.51 -12.07
N LEU A 63 7.13 28.52 -12.16
CA LEU A 63 7.98 27.39 -11.77
C LEU A 63 7.90 27.10 -10.27
N TYR A 64 7.83 28.11 -9.43
CA TYR A 64 7.65 27.96 -7.99
C TYR A 64 6.35 27.25 -7.65
N TYR A 65 5.21 27.69 -8.17
CA TYR A 65 3.92 27.07 -7.90
C TYR A 65 3.78 25.69 -8.53
N ALA A 66 4.35 25.47 -9.72
CA ALA A 66 4.40 24.13 -10.33
C ALA A 66 5.18 23.14 -9.47
N THR A 67 6.34 23.57 -8.94
CA THR A 67 7.14 22.74 -8.04
C THR A 67 6.38 22.41 -6.75
N LEU A 68 5.71 23.39 -6.16
CA LEU A 68 4.91 23.19 -4.96
C LEU A 68 3.69 22.29 -5.23
N LEU A 69 3.07 22.41 -6.39
CA LEU A 69 1.95 21.51 -6.79
C LEU A 69 2.43 20.06 -6.89
N ILE A 70 3.59 19.83 -7.52
CA ILE A 70 4.18 18.49 -7.62
C ILE A 70 4.50 17.95 -6.21
N LEU A 71 5.20 18.71 -5.39
CA LEU A 71 5.56 18.29 -4.03
C LEU A 71 4.33 18.12 -3.13
N GLY A 72 3.32 18.99 -3.26
CA GLY A 72 2.05 18.87 -2.54
C GLY A 72 1.27 17.60 -2.94
N SER A 73 1.28 17.26 -4.22
CA SER A 73 0.72 16.00 -4.73
C SER A 73 1.48 14.79 -4.20
N LEU A 74 2.81 14.85 -4.17
CA LEU A 74 3.63 13.78 -3.57
C LEU A 74 3.36 13.61 -2.08
N LEU A 75 3.15 14.72 -1.34
CA LEU A 75 2.74 14.67 0.06
C LEU A 75 1.36 14.03 0.24
N LEU A 76 0.42 14.37 -0.62
CA LEU A 76 -0.93 13.79 -0.61
C LEU A 76 -0.89 12.29 -0.90
N LEU A 77 0.00 11.84 -1.80
CA LEU A 77 0.23 10.43 -2.15
C LEU A 77 1.20 9.72 -1.18
N GLU A 78 1.72 10.42 -0.17
CA GLU A 78 2.69 9.90 0.82
C GLU A 78 3.99 9.39 0.20
N ILE A 79 4.38 9.96 -0.92
CA ILE A 79 5.65 9.65 -1.58
C ILE A 79 6.74 10.54 -0.97
N ASP A 80 7.75 9.90 -0.40
CA ASP A 80 8.90 10.62 0.16
C ASP A 80 10.03 10.70 -0.86
N VAL A 81 10.32 11.94 -1.31
CA VAL A 81 11.40 12.25 -2.25
C VAL A 81 12.80 11.93 -1.67
N SER A 82 12.94 11.80 -0.35
CA SER A 82 14.20 11.43 0.28
C SER A 82 14.74 10.10 -0.27
N LYS A 83 13.87 9.19 -0.73
CA LYS A 83 14.26 7.90 -1.31
C LYS A 83 15.10 8.04 -2.59
N TRP A 84 14.92 9.13 -3.32
CA TRP A 84 15.66 9.43 -4.57
C TRP A 84 16.89 10.30 -4.34
N MET A 85 17.12 10.77 -3.10
CA MET A 85 18.25 11.60 -2.74
C MET A 85 19.51 10.79 -2.42
N PRO A 86 20.72 11.33 -2.64
CA PRO A 86 21.96 10.73 -2.18
C PRO A 86 21.93 10.40 -0.68
N LYS A 87 22.57 9.29 -0.27
CA LYS A 87 22.56 8.83 1.13
C LYS A 87 22.86 9.90 2.18
N LYS A 88 23.79 10.84 1.88
CA LYS A 88 24.17 11.94 2.77
C LYS A 88 23.05 12.97 3.02
N LEU A 89 22.15 13.18 2.06
CA LEU A 89 21.04 14.14 2.14
C LEU A 89 19.75 13.51 2.62
N ARG A 90 19.64 12.19 2.52
CA ARG A 90 18.42 11.43 2.85
C ARG A 90 17.95 11.60 4.30
N ALA A 91 18.87 11.81 5.23
CA ALA A 91 18.56 12.00 6.65
C ALA A 91 17.93 13.37 6.97
N TYR A 92 18.10 14.36 6.06
CA TYR A 92 17.73 15.77 6.30
C TYR A 92 16.65 16.30 5.35
N THR A 93 16.13 15.47 4.43
CA THR A 93 15.24 15.95 3.35
C THR A 93 14.04 15.03 3.17
N SER A 94 13.03 15.15 4.01
CA SER A 94 11.70 14.60 3.69
C SER A 94 10.97 15.52 2.70
N THR A 95 9.97 14.99 1.97
CA THR A 95 9.13 15.81 1.07
C THR A 95 8.53 17.01 1.78
N GLN A 96 8.10 16.82 3.03
CA GLN A 96 7.54 17.92 3.85
C GLN A 96 8.60 18.97 4.20
N GLN A 97 9.82 18.56 4.56
CA GLN A 97 10.91 19.52 4.85
C GLN A 97 11.26 20.33 3.61
N LEU A 98 11.36 19.68 2.45
CA LEU A 98 11.64 20.35 1.18
C LEU A 98 10.52 21.34 0.81
N TYR A 99 9.26 20.91 0.96
CA TYR A 99 8.11 21.79 0.74
C TYR A 99 8.15 23.02 1.65
N THR A 100 8.40 22.82 2.95
CA THR A 100 8.47 23.92 3.93
C THR A 100 9.64 24.86 3.63
N LEU A 101 10.78 24.33 3.21
CA LEU A 101 11.95 25.13 2.82
C LEU A 101 11.64 26.02 1.60
N ILE A 102 11.02 25.44 0.56
CA ILE A 102 10.67 26.18 -0.66
C ILE A 102 9.63 27.27 -0.36
N THR A 103 8.62 26.97 0.47
CA THR A 103 7.62 27.97 0.87
C THR A 103 8.21 29.07 1.76
N SER A 104 9.22 28.77 2.57
CA SER A 104 9.96 29.79 3.35
C SER A 104 10.69 30.75 2.43
N PHE A 105 11.37 30.22 1.41
CA PHE A 105 12.02 31.05 0.39
C PHE A 105 11.01 31.91 -0.37
N GLY A 106 9.86 31.30 -0.78
CA GLY A 106 8.78 32.01 -1.45
C GLY A 106 8.20 33.16 -0.62
N LEU A 107 8.02 32.97 0.71
CA LEU A 107 7.59 34.03 1.61
C LEU A 107 8.58 35.22 1.64
N LEU A 108 9.88 34.93 1.80
CA LEU A 108 10.92 35.96 1.84
C LEU A 108 10.97 36.72 0.51
N PHE A 109 10.90 36.02 -0.60
CA PHE A 109 10.89 36.65 -1.92
C PHE A 109 9.62 37.50 -2.15
N SER A 110 8.46 37.01 -1.72
CA SER A 110 7.20 37.78 -1.79
C SER A 110 7.25 39.04 -0.93
N MET A 111 7.84 38.98 0.26
CA MET A 111 8.05 40.14 1.11
C MET A 111 8.96 41.17 0.42
N TYR A 112 10.03 40.71 -0.23
CA TYR A 112 10.92 41.56 -1.01
C TYR A 112 10.20 42.26 -2.16
N LEU A 113 9.37 41.55 -2.94
CA LEU A 113 8.59 42.12 -4.04
C LEU A 113 7.54 43.13 -3.55
N VAL A 114 6.84 42.83 -2.44
CA VAL A 114 5.90 43.77 -1.82
C VAL A 114 6.61 45.05 -1.35
N PHE A 115 7.79 44.91 -0.76
CA PHE A 115 8.63 46.07 -0.38
C PHE A 115 8.99 46.92 -1.61
N ILE A 116 9.40 46.31 -2.73
CA ILE A 116 9.68 47.03 -3.98
C ILE A 116 8.46 47.80 -4.48
N MET A 117 7.28 47.14 -4.52
CA MET A 117 6.03 47.80 -4.93
C MET A 117 5.70 49.01 -4.06
N ALA A 118 5.80 48.82 -2.72
CA ALA A 118 5.41 49.90 -1.77
C ALA A 118 6.36 51.07 -1.73
N VAL A 119 7.71 50.82 -1.77
CA VAL A 119 8.71 51.83 -1.48
C VAL A 119 9.35 52.37 -2.76
N LEU A 120 9.70 51.50 -3.71
CA LEU A 120 10.50 51.90 -4.88
C LEU A 120 9.63 52.29 -6.09
N ILE A 121 8.57 51.49 -6.37
CA ILE A 121 7.68 51.76 -7.49
C ILE A 121 6.53 52.70 -7.08
N LYS A 122 6.11 52.62 -5.80
CA LYS A 122 4.94 53.31 -5.26
C LYS A 122 3.64 53.01 -6.02
N GLY A 123 3.54 51.83 -6.58
CA GLY A 123 2.43 51.28 -7.32
C GLY A 123 2.03 49.88 -6.84
N TRP A 124 0.76 49.54 -6.88
CA TRP A 124 0.24 48.28 -6.40
C TRP A 124 -0.30 47.44 -7.57
N CYS A 125 0.18 46.22 -7.70
CA CYS A 125 -0.34 45.24 -8.67
C CYS A 125 -1.22 44.22 -7.95
N LEU A 126 -2.46 44.06 -8.42
CA LEU A 126 -3.44 43.16 -7.84
C LEU A 126 -2.96 41.70 -7.87
N TYR A 127 -2.50 41.23 -9.01
CA TYR A 127 -1.99 39.87 -9.21
C TYR A 127 -0.75 39.58 -8.35
N CYS A 128 0.18 40.52 -8.27
CA CYS A 128 1.35 40.36 -7.42
C CYS A 128 1.00 40.28 -5.92
N LEU A 129 -0.07 40.94 -5.49
CA LEU A 129 -0.59 40.82 -4.12
C LEU A 129 -1.29 39.47 -3.89
N ILE A 130 -2.08 39.00 -4.86
CA ILE A 130 -2.69 37.66 -4.79
C ILE A 130 -1.60 36.59 -4.67
N SER A 131 -0.55 36.66 -5.49
CA SER A 131 0.61 35.77 -5.41
C SER A 131 1.31 35.86 -4.04
N ALA A 132 1.54 37.06 -3.53
CA ALA A 132 2.18 37.25 -2.24
C ALA A 132 1.36 36.67 -1.06
N VAL A 133 0.05 36.90 -1.05
CA VAL A 133 -0.87 36.33 -0.04
C VAL A 133 -0.91 34.81 -0.15
N THR A 134 -0.97 34.26 -1.36
CA THR A 134 -0.96 32.81 -1.61
C THR A 134 0.34 32.18 -1.09
N SER A 135 1.50 32.79 -1.40
CA SER A 135 2.82 32.33 -0.93
C SER A 135 2.92 32.38 0.59
N ALA A 136 2.46 33.46 1.23
CA ALA A 136 2.44 33.55 2.68
C ALA A 136 1.54 32.49 3.32
N THR A 137 0.34 32.29 2.77
CA THR A 137 -0.59 31.28 3.25
C THR A 137 -0.01 29.87 3.12
N LEU A 138 0.67 29.58 2.01
CA LEU A 138 1.37 28.31 1.78
C LEU A 138 2.43 28.04 2.83
N PHE A 139 3.23 29.05 3.19
CA PHE A 139 4.22 28.93 4.25
C PHE A 139 3.58 28.57 5.60
N PHE A 140 2.54 29.32 6.03
CA PHE A 140 1.88 29.07 7.31
C PHE A 140 1.18 27.71 7.36
N VAL A 141 0.53 27.30 6.27
CA VAL A 141 -0.11 25.97 6.12
C VAL A 141 0.94 24.87 6.23
N SER A 142 2.07 25.02 5.50
CA SER A 142 3.16 24.06 5.50
C SER A 142 3.84 23.95 6.88
N TRP A 143 4.14 25.08 7.51
CA TRP A 143 4.73 25.13 8.84
C TRP A 143 3.83 24.48 9.92
N LYS A 144 2.51 24.80 9.88
CA LYS A 144 1.55 24.21 10.79
C LYS A 144 1.44 22.70 10.57
N TYR A 145 1.36 22.26 9.32
CA TYR A 145 1.32 20.84 8.97
C TYR A 145 2.61 20.13 9.42
N PHE A 146 3.77 20.70 9.17
CA PHE A 146 5.06 20.18 9.60
C PHE A 146 5.10 19.96 11.12
N ARG A 147 4.73 20.97 11.92
CA ARG A 147 4.66 20.84 13.39
C ARG A 147 3.72 19.72 13.85
N MET A 148 2.60 19.50 13.15
CA MET A 148 1.61 18.49 13.51
C MET A 148 2.04 17.08 13.10
N THR A 149 2.94 16.94 12.14
CA THR A 149 3.34 15.63 11.59
C THR A 149 4.63 15.09 12.16
N GLN A 150 5.46 15.91 12.79
CA GLN A 150 6.73 15.47 13.40
C GLN A 150 6.55 14.33 14.42
N ASN A 151 5.37 14.18 15.03
CA ASN A 151 5.07 13.17 16.05
C ASN A 151 4.02 12.14 15.65
N SER A 152 3.63 12.03 14.36
CA SER A 152 2.56 11.13 13.93
C SER A 152 3.02 10.14 12.86
N PRO A 153 3.15 8.84 13.19
CA PRO A 153 3.54 7.81 12.22
C PRO A 153 2.44 7.43 11.21
N HIS A 154 1.24 8.01 11.32
CA HIS A 154 0.10 7.65 10.47
C HIS A 154 -0.35 8.81 9.60
N SER A 155 -0.39 8.56 8.32
CA SER A 155 -0.97 9.48 7.36
C SER A 155 -2.48 9.60 7.54
N LEU A 156 -2.96 10.84 7.54
CA LEU A 156 -4.38 11.13 7.71
C LEU A 156 -5.20 10.72 6.48
N LEU A 157 -4.62 10.85 5.28
CA LEU A 157 -5.26 10.42 4.03
C LEU A 157 -5.57 8.93 4.09
N LYS A 158 -4.59 8.14 4.54
CA LYS A 158 -4.73 6.69 4.69
C LYS A 158 -5.82 6.32 5.69
N ALA A 159 -5.82 6.98 6.86
CA ALA A 159 -6.84 6.76 7.89
C ALA A 159 -8.25 7.11 7.40
N VAL A 160 -8.42 8.22 6.66
CA VAL A 160 -9.70 8.63 6.09
C VAL A 160 -10.14 7.67 4.99
N SER A 161 -9.23 7.31 4.06
CA SER A 161 -9.52 6.34 3.00
C SER A 161 -9.95 4.99 3.57
N GLN A 162 -9.24 4.47 4.57
CA GLN A 162 -9.58 3.21 5.23
C GLN A 162 -10.94 3.29 5.96
N LYS A 163 -11.22 4.40 6.65
CA LYS A 163 -12.55 4.62 7.28
C LYS A 163 -13.67 4.66 6.24
N THR A 164 -13.46 5.38 5.13
CA THR A 164 -14.47 5.50 4.05
C THR A 164 -14.71 4.16 3.39
N ILE A 165 -13.64 3.44 3.02
CA ILE A 165 -13.75 2.08 2.44
C ILE A 165 -14.43 1.12 3.43
N GLY A 166 -14.04 1.17 4.71
CA GLY A 166 -14.67 0.36 5.76
C GLY A 166 -16.17 0.66 5.91
N PHE A 167 -16.56 1.93 5.89
CA PHE A 167 -17.95 2.35 5.94
C PHE A 167 -18.74 1.85 4.72
N LEU A 168 -18.21 2.04 3.50
CA LEU A 168 -18.84 1.57 2.27
C LEU A 168 -18.96 0.04 2.24
N TYR A 169 -17.91 -0.65 2.69
CA TYR A 169 -17.95 -2.10 2.81
C TYR A 169 -19.03 -2.57 3.78
N GLN A 170 -19.06 -2.04 4.99
CA GLN A 170 -20.00 -2.50 6.04
C GLN A 170 -21.45 -2.17 5.72
N ASN A 171 -21.73 -1.00 5.17
CA ASN A 171 -23.10 -0.51 5.00
C ASN A 171 -23.70 -0.80 3.62
N ILE A 172 -22.88 -0.98 2.60
CA ILE A 172 -23.34 -1.19 1.22
C ILE A 172 -22.87 -2.56 0.71
N LEU A 173 -21.56 -2.73 0.51
CA LEU A 173 -21.01 -3.89 -0.20
C LEU A 173 -21.29 -5.20 0.54
N LYS A 174 -21.10 -5.23 1.85
CA LYS A 174 -21.38 -6.43 2.67
C LYS A 174 -22.82 -6.90 2.55
N ARG A 175 -23.79 -5.98 2.50
CA ARG A 175 -25.22 -6.34 2.36
C ARG A 175 -25.48 -7.03 1.03
N ILE A 176 -24.90 -6.53 -0.06
CA ILE A 176 -25.01 -7.11 -1.40
C ILE A 176 -24.31 -8.47 -1.43
N LEU A 177 -23.09 -8.57 -0.92
CA LEU A 177 -22.33 -9.82 -0.91
C LEU A 177 -23.00 -10.91 -0.08
N PHE A 178 -23.79 -10.55 0.93
CA PHE A 178 -24.51 -11.53 1.75
C PHE A 178 -25.73 -12.15 1.06
N LEU A 179 -26.18 -11.57 -0.06
CA LEU A 179 -27.23 -12.16 -0.92
C LEU A 179 -26.67 -13.25 -1.87
N VAL A 180 -25.33 -13.30 -2.02
CA VAL A 180 -24.66 -14.22 -2.94
C VAL A 180 -24.03 -15.36 -2.15
N ASP A 181 -23.98 -16.56 -2.77
CA ASP A 181 -23.31 -17.73 -2.19
C ASP A 181 -21.90 -17.40 -1.68
N PRO A 182 -21.53 -17.78 -0.44
CA PRO A 182 -20.24 -17.40 0.13
C PRO A 182 -19.02 -17.98 -0.61
N GLU A 183 -19.16 -19.16 -1.23
CA GLU A 183 -18.06 -19.72 -2.04
C GLU A 183 -17.89 -18.97 -3.36
N ALA A 184 -18.98 -18.53 -3.98
CA ALA A 184 -18.94 -17.69 -5.17
C ALA A 184 -18.27 -16.33 -4.87
N VAL A 185 -18.62 -15.72 -3.74
CA VAL A 185 -17.96 -14.47 -3.27
C VAL A 185 -16.46 -14.69 -3.04
N HIS A 186 -16.08 -15.78 -2.37
CA HIS A 186 -14.66 -16.10 -2.16
C HIS A 186 -13.90 -16.23 -3.50
N ASN A 187 -14.47 -16.95 -4.46
CA ASN A 187 -13.85 -17.15 -5.78
C ASN A 187 -13.71 -15.81 -6.56
N GLN A 188 -14.70 -14.91 -6.43
CA GLN A 188 -14.61 -13.58 -7.02
C GLN A 188 -13.49 -12.74 -6.36
N PHE A 189 -13.38 -12.78 -5.03
CA PHE A 189 -12.32 -12.04 -4.33
C PHE A 189 -10.92 -12.57 -4.68
N THR A 190 -10.73 -13.87 -4.80
CA THR A 190 -9.45 -14.45 -5.25
C THR A 190 -9.15 -14.09 -6.69
N PHE A 191 -10.13 -14.09 -7.58
CA PHE A 191 -9.98 -13.66 -8.98
C PHE A 191 -9.58 -12.17 -9.07
N PHE A 192 -10.29 -11.28 -8.38
CA PHE A 192 -9.94 -9.85 -8.36
C PHE A 192 -8.60 -9.60 -7.68
N GLY A 193 -8.28 -10.33 -6.62
CA GLY A 193 -6.98 -10.28 -5.96
C GLY A 193 -5.84 -10.66 -6.91
N LYS A 194 -6.02 -11.72 -7.70
CA LYS A 194 -5.10 -12.12 -8.76
C LYS A 194 -4.93 -11.03 -9.83
N LEU A 195 -6.05 -10.46 -10.31
CA LEU A 195 -6.05 -9.42 -11.33
C LEU A 195 -5.31 -8.16 -10.82
N LEU A 196 -5.65 -7.66 -9.64
CA LEU A 196 -4.98 -6.51 -9.01
C LEU A 196 -3.51 -6.81 -8.71
N GLY A 197 -3.18 -8.04 -8.34
CA GLY A 197 -1.80 -8.48 -8.12
C GLY A 197 -0.97 -8.59 -9.41
N SER A 198 -1.59 -8.70 -10.57
CA SER A 198 -0.87 -8.90 -11.85
C SER A 198 -0.17 -7.62 -12.34
N PHE A 199 -0.70 -6.44 -12.06
CA PHE A 199 -0.15 -5.18 -12.57
C PHE A 199 0.60 -4.42 -11.47
N ALA A 200 1.75 -3.83 -11.82
CA ALA A 200 2.56 -3.04 -10.89
C ALA A 200 1.81 -1.79 -10.39
N ILE A 201 1.07 -1.13 -11.29
CA ILE A 201 0.30 0.09 -10.97
C ILE A 201 -0.81 -0.20 -9.95
N THR A 202 -1.53 -1.30 -10.08
CA THR A 202 -2.62 -1.65 -9.16
C THR A 202 -2.07 -2.07 -7.79
N ARG A 203 -0.95 -2.80 -7.73
CA ARG A 203 -0.24 -3.09 -6.48
C ARG A 203 0.22 -1.81 -5.79
N TRP A 204 0.78 -0.87 -6.55
CA TRP A 204 1.23 0.42 -6.02
C TRP A 204 0.05 1.24 -5.46
N LEU A 205 -1.04 1.40 -6.22
CA LEU A 205 -2.25 2.09 -5.76
C LEU A 205 -2.84 1.44 -4.50
N THR A 206 -2.92 0.11 -4.46
CA THR A 206 -3.38 -0.62 -3.27
C THR A 206 -2.47 -0.33 -2.07
N SER A 207 -1.16 -0.30 -2.28
CA SER A 207 -0.19 -0.04 -1.21
C SER A 207 -0.29 1.37 -0.62
N ILE A 208 -0.64 2.37 -1.42
CA ILE A 208 -0.87 3.75 -0.94
C ILE A 208 -1.96 3.76 0.13
N VAL A 209 -3.04 3.00 -0.09
CA VAL A 209 -4.21 3.00 0.79
C VAL A 209 -4.04 2.05 1.98
N PHE A 210 -3.52 0.85 1.75
CA PHE A 210 -3.60 -0.24 2.72
C PHE A 210 -2.28 -0.66 3.36
N SER A 211 -1.11 -0.49 2.69
CA SER A 211 0.12 -1.04 3.25
C SER A 211 0.45 -0.43 4.62
N TYR A 212 0.88 -1.26 5.56
CA TYR A 212 1.26 -0.85 6.90
C TYR A 212 2.64 -1.41 7.22
N ASN A 213 3.63 -0.55 7.16
CA ASN A 213 5.01 -0.88 7.50
C ASN A 213 5.48 0.07 8.61
N SER A 214 5.72 -0.47 9.78
CA SER A 214 6.30 0.26 10.90
C SER A 214 7.44 -0.55 11.51
N ALA A 215 8.58 0.10 11.73
CA ALA A 215 9.71 -0.56 12.40
C ALA A 215 9.36 -1.10 13.78
N THR A 216 8.36 -0.51 14.46
CA THR A 216 7.89 -0.94 15.78
C THR A 216 7.03 -2.20 15.74
N THR A 217 6.51 -2.59 14.58
CA THR A 217 5.65 -3.77 14.42
C THR A 217 6.34 -4.93 13.73
N ALA A 218 7.50 -4.69 13.15
CA ALA A 218 8.31 -5.72 12.51
C ALA A 218 8.85 -6.72 13.55
N VAL A 219 8.87 -8.00 13.18
CA VAL A 219 9.39 -9.09 14.02
C VAL A 219 10.33 -9.94 13.17
N VAL A 220 11.45 -10.34 13.75
CA VAL A 220 12.34 -11.33 13.14
C VAL A 220 12.16 -12.65 13.89
N LYS A 221 11.86 -13.72 13.15
CA LYS A 221 11.74 -15.07 13.68
C LYS A 221 12.42 -16.05 12.71
N ASP A 222 13.26 -16.91 13.22
CA ASP A 222 14.02 -17.91 12.43
C ASP A 222 14.73 -17.32 11.20
N GLY A 223 15.30 -16.11 11.35
CA GLY A 223 15.95 -15.36 10.27
C GLY A 223 15.00 -14.69 9.26
N ILE A 224 13.70 -14.85 9.42
CA ILE A 224 12.68 -14.25 8.54
C ILE A 224 12.20 -12.92 9.14
N LEU A 225 12.26 -11.85 8.35
CA LEU A 225 11.72 -10.54 8.72
C LEU A 225 10.23 -10.46 8.33
N PHE A 226 9.35 -10.40 9.32
CA PHE A 226 7.92 -10.16 9.17
C PHE A 226 7.66 -8.66 9.36
N PRO A 227 7.24 -7.90 8.31
CA PRO A 227 7.05 -6.44 8.39
C PRO A 227 6.02 -5.99 9.43
N ASN A 228 5.05 -6.83 9.72
CA ASN A 228 4.09 -6.63 10.81
C ASN A 228 3.55 -7.99 11.31
N LYS A 229 2.83 -7.94 12.45
CA LYS A 229 2.33 -9.14 13.15
C LYS A 229 1.05 -9.72 12.56
N MET A 230 0.42 -9.07 11.57
CA MET A 230 -0.81 -9.53 10.95
C MET A 230 -0.51 -10.28 9.66
N GLY A 231 -0.94 -11.52 9.56
CA GLY A 231 -0.79 -12.35 8.37
C GLY A 231 -2.09 -13.02 7.96
N LEU A 232 -2.11 -13.51 6.73
CA LEU A 232 -3.20 -14.34 6.22
C LEU A 232 -2.80 -15.81 6.34
N CYS A 233 -3.52 -16.55 7.20
CA CYS A 233 -3.30 -17.99 7.39
C CYS A 233 -3.76 -18.79 6.17
N ALA A 234 -3.27 -20.05 6.07
CA ALA A 234 -3.77 -21.02 5.11
C ALA A 234 -5.29 -21.24 5.25
N GLY A 235 -5.94 -21.53 4.12
CA GLY A 235 -7.38 -21.74 4.05
C GLY A 235 -8.17 -20.64 3.34
N PHE A 236 -7.52 -19.53 2.95
CA PHE A 236 -8.12 -18.49 2.12
C PHE A 236 -7.57 -18.53 0.69
N ASP A 237 -6.27 -18.49 0.52
CA ASP A 237 -5.61 -18.57 -0.79
C ASP A 237 -5.03 -19.98 -1.00
N TYR A 238 -5.85 -20.91 -1.50
CA TYR A 238 -5.47 -22.32 -1.62
C TYR A 238 -4.31 -22.56 -2.58
N ASN A 239 -4.21 -21.77 -3.64
CA ASN A 239 -3.34 -22.03 -4.77
C ASN A 239 -2.37 -20.87 -5.08
N GLY A 240 -2.25 -19.87 -4.18
CA GLY A 240 -1.34 -18.75 -4.33
C GLY A 240 -1.79 -17.70 -5.35
N GLU A 241 -3.08 -17.59 -5.61
CA GLU A 241 -3.60 -16.64 -6.60
C GLU A 241 -3.45 -15.18 -6.12
N MET A 242 -3.49 -14.95 -4.82
CA MET A 242 -3.40 -13.63 -4.21
C MET A 242 -1.99 -13.26 -3.73
N ALA A 243 -0.99 -14.10 -3.95
CA ALA A 243 0.35 -13.96 -3.37
C ALA A 243 1.02 -12.59 -3.66
N ARG A 244 0.72 -11.95 -4.79
CA ARG A 244 1.29 -10.65 -5.18
C ARG A 244 0.57 -9.44 -4.58
N ILE A 245 -0.70 -9.58 -4.17
CA ILE A 245 -1.51 -8.44 -3.70
C ILE A 245 -1.57 -8.34 -2.17
N LEU A 246 -1.36 -9.42 -1.43
CA LEU A 246 -1.56 -9.43 0.02
C LEU A 246 -0.59 -8.52 0.78
N GLY A 247 0.68 -8.42 0.36
CA GLY A 247 1.60 -7.44 0.92
C GLY A 247 1.13 -5.99 0.70
N PRO A 248 0.79 -5.56 -0.54
CA PRO A 248 0.14 -4.29 -0.81
C PRO A 248 -1.14 -4.02 -0.02
N VAL A 249 -1.96 -5.04 0.27
CA VAL A 249 -3.16 -4.94 1.13
C VAL A 249 -2.81 -4.69 2.61
N GLY A 250 -1.55 -4.93 3.01
CA GLY A 250 -1.07 -4.62 4.35
C GLY A 250 -0.79 -5.81 5.24
N PHE A 251 -0.88 -7.04 4.73
CA PHE A 251 -0.44 -8.22 5.47
C PHE A 251 1.09 -8.25 5.59
N GLY A 252 1.58 -8.66 6.76
CA GLY A 252 3.00 -8.83 7.03
C GLY A 252 3.54 -10.18 6.60
N TRP A 253 2.66 -11.16 6.36
CA TRP A 253 3.00 -12.49 5.89
C TRP A 253 1.75 -13.18 5.32
N HIS A 254 1.96 -14.28 4.59
CA HIS A 254 0.89 -15.02 3.94
C HIS A 254 1.24 -16.50 3.88
N THR A 255 0.33 -17.37 4.29
CA THR A 255 0.47 -18.81 4.12
C THR A 255 -0.46 -19.28 3.01
N ILE A 256 0.12 -19.80 1.93
CA ILE A 256 -0.59 -20.38 0.79
C ILE A 256 -1.01 -21.80 1.14
N GLY A 257 -2.21 -22.18 0.77
CA GLY A 257 -2.68 -23.54 0.93
C GLY A 257 -3.92 -23.65 1.84
N THR A 258 -4.20 -24.83 2.40
CA THR A 258 -3.28 -25.98 2.48
C THR A 258 -3.21 -26.70 1.15
N VAL A 259 -2.00 -27.01 0.73
CA VAL A 259 -1.71 -27.76 -0.50
C VAL A 259 -1.50 -29.24 -0.13
N THR A 260 -2.07 -30.14 -0.92
CA THR A 260 -1.86 -31.57 -0.81
C THR A 260 -1.04 -32.09 -1.99
N TYR A 261 -0.44 -33.29 -1.87
CA TYR A 261 0.35 -33.84 -2.98
C TYR A 261 -0.49 -34.02 -4.23
N GLN A 262 -1.65 -34.65 -4.11
CA GLN A 262 -2.62 -34.80 -5.21
C GLN A 262 -3.62 -33.64 -5.21
N PRO A 263 -4.22 -33.30 -6.35
CA PRO A 263 -5.31 -32.34 -6.41
C PRO A 263 -6.56 -32.88 -5.71
N TYR A 264 -7.34 -31.97 -5.11
CA TYR A 264 -8.64 -32.28 -4.53
C TYR A 264 -9.63 -31.13 -4.79
N GLU A 265 -10.78 -31.44 -5.39
CA GLU A 265 -11.80 -30.45 -5.76
C GLU A 265 -12.60 -29.89 -4.56
N GLY A 266 -12.43 -30.51 -3.41
CA GLY A 266 -13.13 -30.18 -2.16
C GLY A 266 -14.34 -31.07 -1.92
N ASN A 267 -14.84 -31.04 -0.69
CA ASN A 267 -16.00 -31.81 -0.24
C ASN A 267 -17.26 -31.43 -1.03
N PRO A 268 -18.33 -32.23 -0.99
CA PRO A 268 -19.62 -31.88 -1.59
C PRO A 268 -20.14 -30.53 -1.09
N LYS A 269 -20.83 -29.79 -1.95
CA LYS A 269 -21.46 -28.52 -1.58
C LYS A 269 -22.69 -28.74 -0.71
N PRO A 270 -23.07 -27.80 0.20
CA PRO A 270 -22.43 -26.49 0.43
C PRO A 270 -21.14 -26.61 1.24
N ARG A 271 -20.09 -25.87 0.85
CA ARG A 271 -18.76 -25.89 1.49
C ARG A 271 -18.51 -24.72 2.42
N LEU A 272 -19.24 -23.64 2.24
CA LEU A 272 -19.21 -22.45 3.07
C LEU A 272 -20.61 -22.06 3.47
N GLY A 273 -20.82 -21.76 4.76
CA GLY A 273 -22.08 -21.26 5.27
C GLY A 273 -21.85 -20.07 6.18
N ARG A 274 -22.63 -19.00 6.01
CA ARG A 274 -22.60 -17.84 6.89
C ARG A 274 -23.65 -18.00 7.98
N LEU A 275 -23.25 -17.67 9.21
CA LEU A 275 -24.13 -17.57 10.36
C LEU A 275 -24.16 -16.12 10.85
N PRO A 276 -25.03 -15.25 10.24
CA PRO A 276 -25.00 -13.80 10.50
C PRO A 276 -25.25 -13.44 11.96
N ASN A 277 -26.15 -14.15 12.64
CA ASN A 277 -26.52 -13.87 14.03
C ASN A 277 -25.36 -14.12 15.01
N SER A 278 -24.63 -15.22 14.83
CA SER A 278 -23.45 -15.55 15.64
C SER A 278 -22.15 -14.96 15.10
N LYS A 279 -22.20 -14.25 13.95
CA LYS A 279 -21.04 -13.71 13.22
C LYS A 279 -19.99 -14.79 12.90
N ALA A 280 -20.43 -16.02 12.63
CA ALA A 280 -19.58 -17.16 12.36
C ALA A 280 -19.65 -17.59 10.88
N LEU A 281 -18.65 -18.36 10.48
CA LEU A 281 -18.55 -18.98 9.17
C LEU A 281 -18.36 -20.49 9.36
N ILE A 282 -19.22 -21.30 8.74
CA ILE A 282 -19.03 -22.75 8.67
C ILE A 282 -18.21 -23.05 7.41
N VAL A 283 -17.17 -23.85 7.57
CA VAL A 283 -16.26 -24.25 6.48
C VAL A 283 -16.16 -25.75 6.40
N ASN A 284 -16.44 -26.31 5.21
CA ASN A 284 -16.30 -27.73 4.91
C ASN A 284 -15.64 -27.93 3.54
N LYS A 285 -14.43 -27.36 3.37
CA LYS A 285 -13.72 -27.43 2.08
C LYS A 285 -12.90 -28.70 1.88
N GLY A 286 -12.43 -29.34 2.95
CA GLY A 286 -11.68 -30.60 2.90
C GLY A 286 -10.32 -30.51 2.20
N LEU A 287 -9.59 -29.42 2.38
CA LEU A 287 -8.28 -29.21 1.75
C LEU A 287 -8.34 -29.11 0.21
N LYS A 288 -9.31 -28.35 -0.30
CA LYS A 288 -9.42 -28.07 -1.74
C LYS A 288 -8.14 -27.42 -2.28
N THR A 289 -7.53 -28.05 -3.31
CA THR A 289 -6.29 -27.55 -3.93
C THR A 289 -6.10 -28.13 -5.33
N LEU A 290 -5.26 -27.50 -6.14
CA LEU A 290 -4.82 -28.00 -7.44
C LEU A 290 -3.69 -29.04 -7.35
N GLY A 291 -3.24 -29.37 -6.15
CA GLY A 291 -2.12 -30.25 -5.88
C GLY A 291 -0.77 -29.57 -5.96
N ALA A 292 0.23 -30.16 -5.26
CA ALA A 292 1.55 -29.56 -5.07
C ALA A 292 2.25 -29.21 -6.38
N LYS A 293 2.21 -30.08 -7.38
CA LYS A 293 2.89 -29.87 -8.67
C LYS A 293 2.38 -28.62 -9.40
N GLU A 294 1.06 -28.46 -9.48
CA GLU A 294 0.45 -27.33 -10.19
C GLU A 294 0.63 -26.01 -9.40
N VAL A 295 0.50 -26.06 -8.07
CA VAL A 295 0.73 -24.88 -7.23
C VAL A 295 2.19 -24.44 -7.31
N ALA A 296 3.15 -25.36 -7.23
CA ALA A 296 4.57 -25.04 -7.38
C ALA A 296 4.87 -24.43 -8.76
N ARG A 297 4.32 -24.99 -9.83
CA ARG A 297 4.44 -24.45 -11.20
C ARG A 297 3.94 -23.01 -11.30
N ARG A 298 2.78 -22.70 -10.68
CA ARG A 298 2.20 -21.34 -10.68
C ARG A 298 3.01 -20.33 -9.90
N LEU A 299 3.66 -20.76 -8.82
CA LEU A 299 4.44 -19.89 -7.93
C LEU A 299 5.89 -19.74 -8.38
N THR A 300 6.38 -20.58 -9.28
CA THR A 300 7.74 -20.46 -9.85
C THR A 300 7.92 -19.10 -10.53
N GLY A 301 8.99 -18.37 -10.13
CA GLY A 301 9.31 -17.04 -10.64
C GLY A 301 8.46 -15.91 -10.06
N VAL A 302 7.51 -16.19 -9.17
CA VAL A 302 6.74 -15.14 -8.49
C VAL A 302 7.60 -14.47 -7.43
N GLN A 303 7.71 -13.14 -7.51
CA GLN A 303 8.36 -12.33 -6.48
C GLN A 303 7.33 -11.95 -5.42
N PHE A 304 7.57 -12.35 -4.18
CA PHE A 304 6.73 -12.03 -3.03
C PHE A 304 7.20 -10.73 -2.36
N THR A 305 6.26 -9.90 -1.93
CA THR A 305 6.55 -8.62 -1.25
C THR A 305 6.62 -8.76 0.27
N VAL A 306 6.16 -9.89 0.78
CA VAL A 306 6.18 -10.27 2.22
C VAL A 306 6.58 -11.73 2.31
N PRO A 307 7.03 -12.23 3.49
CA PRO A 307 7.27 -13.65 3.69
C PRO A 307 6.05 -14.49 3.36
N VAL A 308 6.27 -15.55 2.57
CA VAL A 308 5.22 -16.48 2.14
C VAL A 308 5.57 -17.87 2.64
N GLY A 309 4.62 -18.50 3.31
CA GLY A 309 4.68 -19.91 3.70
C GLY A 309 3.90 -20.80 2.75
N ILE A 310 4.28 -22.07 2.69
CA ILE A 310 3.53 -23.12 2.01
C ILE A 310 2.99 -24.08 3.06
N SER A 311 1.66 -24.12 3.21
CA SER A 311 0.98 -25.07 4.10
C SER A 311 0.77 -26.40 3.36
N ILE A 312 1.23 -27.49 3.96
CA ILE A 312 1.16 -28.86 3.40
C ILE A 312 0.42 -29.77 4.36
N ALA A 313 -0.43 -30.62 3.82
CA ALA A 313 -1.13 -31.71 4.53
C ALA A 313 -1.22 -32.95 3.65
N SER A 314 -1.70 -34.06 4.21
CA SER A 314 -2.05 -35.22 3.42
C SER A 314 -3.20 -34.92 2.46
N THR A 315 -3.22 -35.55 1.31
CA THR A 315 -4.34 -35.53 0.38
C THR A 315 -5.61 -36.01 1.08
N ASN A 316 -6.74 -35.38 0.83
CA ASN A 316 -8.03 -35.82 1.38
C ASN A 316 -8.51 -37.05 0.60
N ALA A 317 -7.95 -38.21 0.95
CA ALA A 317 -8.21 -39.51 0.35
C ALA A 317 -8.17 -40.62 1.41
N HIS A 318 -8.60 -41.79 1.06
CA HIS A 318 -8.38 -43.00 1.88
C HIS A 318 -6.95 -43.48 1.69
N PHE A 319 -6.28 -43.84 2.78
CA PHE A 319 -4.98 -44.47 2.81
C PHE A 319 -5.08 -45.83 3.49
N ASP A 320 -4.36 -46.81 2.97
CA ASP A 320 -4.38 -48.18 3.53
C ASP A 320 -3.53 -48.27 4.82
N SER A 321 -2.64 -47.29 5.04
CA SER A 321 -1.78 -47.25 6.24
C SER A 321 -1.38 -45.81 6.60
N ASP A 322 -0.99 -45.61 7.86
CA ASP A 322 -0.40 -44.34 8.34
C ASP A 322 0.90 -44.01 7.58
N GLN A 323 1.68 -45.05 7.23
CA GLN A 323 2.90 -44.88 6.46
C GLN A 323 2.63 -44.28 5.08
N GLU A 324 1.60 -44.75 4.39
CA GLU A 324 1.22 -44.21 3.08
C GLU A 324 0.76 -42.77 3.19
N GLN A 325 -0.03 -42.43 4.21
CA GLN A 325 -0.48 -41.08 4.47
C GLN A 325 0.69 -40.14 4.78
N ILE A 326 1.67 -40.57 5.59
CA ILE A 326 2.90 -39.82 5.87
C ILE A 326 3.70 -39.60 4.58
N MET A 327 3.85 -40.64 3.74
CA MET A 327 4.58 -40.52 2.48
C MET A 327 3.89 -39.60 1.47
N ASP A 328 2.58 -39.45 1.52
CA ASP A 328 1.84 -38.46 0.71
C ASP A 328 2.22 -37.03 1.14
N ILE A 329 2.30 -36.75 2.44
CA ILE A 329 2.78 -35.46 2.97
C ILE A 329 4.23 -35.19 2.51
N VAL A 330 5.12 -36.18 2.66
CA VAL A 330 6.51 -36.12 2.24
C VAL A 330 6.65 -35.77 0.77
N LYS A 331 5.88 -36.41 -0.10
CA LYS A 331 5.84 -36.09 -1.53
C LYS A 331 5.42 -34.64 -1.78
N GLY A 332 4.48 -34.11 -0.98
CA GLY A 332 4.10 -32.70 -1.02
C GLY A 332 5.29 -31.76 -0.75
N PHE A 333 6.04 -31.99 0.32
CA PHE A 333 7.25 -31.20 0.63
C PHE A 333 8.30 -31.31 -0.47
N LEU A 334 8.59 -32.54 -0.94
CA LEU A 334 9.62 -32.78 -1.96
C LEU A 334 9.32 -32.08 -3.30
N VAL A 335 8.05 -31.84 -3.65
CA VAL A 335 7.70 -31.05 -4.83
C VAL A 335 8.18 -29.61 -4.67
N PHE A 336 7.98 -28.99 -3.50
CA PHE A 336 8.42 -27.61 -3.26
C PHE A 336 9.93 -27.49 -3.06
N GLU A 337 10.58 -28.47 -2.39
CA GLU A 337 12.05 -28.51 -2.27
C GLU A 337 12.74 -28.60 -3.65
N LYS A 338 12.17 -29.33 -4.59
CA LYS A 338 12.68 -29.44 -5.97
C LYS A 338 12.26 -28.29 -6.89
N SER A 339 11.40 -27.39 -6.41
CA SER A 339 10.89 -26.27 -7.19
C SER A 339 11.73 -25.02 -6.99
N HIS A 340 11.58 -24.04 -7.89
CA HIS A 340 12.16 -22.71 -7.78
C HIS A 340 11.18 -21.70 -7.14
N VAL A 341 10.31 -22.15 -6.23
CA VAL A 341 9.41 -21.27 -5.49
C VAL A 341 10.17 -20.59 -4.37
N ASN A 342 10.19 -19.25 -4.37
CA ASN A 342 10.93 -18.47 -3.36
C ASN A 342 10.09 -18.22 -2.09
N HIS A 343 9.59 -19.30 -1.48
CA HIS A 343 8.87 -19.22 -0.20
C HIS A 343 9.86 -19.10 0.99
N SER A 344 9.34 -18.64 2.13
CA SER A 344 10.15 -18.33 3.32
C SER A 344 10.10 -19.42 4.39
N TYR A 345 9.02 -20.19 4.48
CA TYR A 345 8.83 -21.24 5.47
C TYR A 345 7.81 -22.26 4.98
N TYR A 346 7.77 -23.39 5.68
CA TYR A 346 6.73 -24.41 5.55
C TYR A 346 5.77 -24.39 6.74
N GLU A 347 4.52 -24.77 6.50
CA GLU A 347 3.55 -25.10 7.54
C GLU A 347 3.07 -26.54 7.33
N LEU A 348 3.25 -27.41 8.32
CA LEU A 348 2.62 -28.72 8.37
C LEU A 348 1.24 -28.60 9.01
N ASN A 349 0.19 -28.78 8.22
CA ASN A 349 -1.18 -28.67 8.70
C ASN A 349 -1.75 -30.04 9.07
N ILE A 350 -1.87 -30.31 10.38
CA ILE A 350 -2.48 -31.51 10.94
C ILE A 350 -3.83 -31.24 11.61
N SER A 351 -4.37 -30.04 11.43
CA SER A 351 -5.55 -29.51 12.15
C SER A 351 -6.82 -29.41 11.33
N CYS A 352 -6.93 -30.10 10.19
CA CYS A 352 -8.12 -30.02 9.36
C CYS A 352 -9.13 -31.12 9.71
N PRO A 353 -10.27 -30.78 10.35
CA PRO A 353 -11.27 -31.79 10.72
C PRO A 353 -12.13 -32.28 9.55
N ASN A 354 -12.03 -31.62 8.40
CA ASN A 354 -12.92 -31.82 7.25
C ASN A 354 -12.33 -32.82 6.21
N THR A 355 -11.43 -33.68 6.62
CA THR A 355 -10.84 -34.73 5.79
C THR A 355 -11.45 -36.08 6.11
N PHE A 356 -11.27 -37.09 5.25
CA PHE A 356 -11.77 -38.44 5.49
C PHE A 356 -11.31 -39.04 6.81
N GLY A 357 -10.06 -38.79 7.21
CA GLY A 357 -9.50 -39.26 8.47
C GLY A 357 -9.71 -38.31 9.65
N GLY A 358 -10.44 -37.20 9.45
CA GLY A 358 -10.51 -36.14 10.45
C GLY A 358 -9.14 -35.54 10.75
N GLU A 359 -8.72 -35.54 12.02
CA GLU A 359 -7.40 -35.08 12.47
C GLU A 359 -6.49 -36.26 12.81
N PRO A 360 -5.89 -36.93 11.80
CA PRO A 360 -5.27 -38.25 11.97
C PRO A 360 -4.01 -38.25 12.85
N PHE A 361 -3.34 -37.10 13.02
CA PHE A 361 -2.06 -36.96 13.74
C PHE A 361 -2.22 -36.33 15.13
N THR A 362 -3.38 -36.49 15.76
CA THR A 362 -3.64 -35.97 17.13
C THR A 362 -3.11 -36.89 18.23
N SER A 363 -2.89 -38.19 17.95
CA SER A 363 -2.24 -39.08 18.91
C SER A 363 -0.73 -38.89 18.90
N SER A 364 -0.10 -38.95 20.09
CA SER A 364 1.36 -38.75 20.25
C SER A 364 2.18 -39.71 19.38
N ALA A 365 1.80 -40.98 19.31
CA ALA A 365 2.53 -41.98 18.52
C ALA A 365 2.52 -41.69 17.02
N ARG A 366 1.35 -41.29 16.45
CA ARG A 366 1.24 -40.94 15.02
C ARG A 366 1.93 -39.62 14.70
N LEU A 367 1.85 -38.65 15.64
CA LEU A 367 2.55 -37.38 15.50
C LEU A 367 4.05 -37.57 15.51
N GLU A 368 4.59 -38.41 16.45
CA GLU A 368 6.02 -38.74 16.55
C GLU A 368 6.54 -39.38 15.26
N GLN A 369 5.80 -40.34 14.70
CA GLN A 369 6.14 -40.96 13.41
C GLN A 369 6.20 -39.92 12.28
N LEU A 370 5.21 -39.06 12.18
CA LEU A 370 5.18 -37.99 11.16
C LEU A 370 6.36 -37.03 11.33
N LEU A 371 6.61 -36.57 12.55
CA LEU A 371 7.69 -35.62 12.82
C LEU A 371 9.07 -36.24 12.59
N THR A 372 9.29 -37.50 13.00
CA THR A 372 10.53 -38.22 12.72
C THR A 372 10.83 -38.28 11.22
N VAL A 373 9.83 -38.57 10.41
CA VAL A 373 10.00 -38.63 8.95
C VAL A 373 10.22 -37.23 8.38
N THR A 374 9.45 -36.21 8.81
CA THR A 374 9.62 -34.84 8.31
C THR A 374 10.97 -34.22 8.71
N ASP A 375 11.47 -34.49 9.91
CA ASP A 375 12.80 -34.05 10.36
C ASP A 375 13.92 -34.66 9.51
N SER A 376 13.76 -35.94 9.10
CA SER A 376 14.73 -36.60 8.22
C SER A 376 14.85 -36.00 6.82
N LEU A 377 13.87 -35.19 6.39
CA LEU A 377 13.87 -34.54 5.07
C LEU A 377 14.88 -33.41 4.97
N GLN A 378 15.37 -32.86 6.10
CA GLN A 378 16.28 -31.70 6.13
C GLN A 378 15.81 -30.57 5.23
N LEU A 379 14.56 -30.11 5.44
CA LEU A 379 13.93 -29.06 4.64
C LEU A 379 14.80 -27.81 4.59
N SER A 380 14.90 -27.17 3.44
CA SER A 380 15.69 -25.96 3.21
C SER A 380 15.17 -24.72 3.95
N LYS A 381 13.94 -24.78 4.46
CA LYS A 381 13.24 -23.67 5.12
C LYS A 381 12.69 -24.11 6.47
N PRO A 382 12.49 -23.16 7.42
CA PRO A 382 11.86 -23.46 8.71
C PRO A 382 10.49 -24.11 8.54
N LEU A 383 10.19 -25.10 9.38
CA LEU A 383 8.92 -25.80 9.45
C LEU A 383 8.14 -25.38 10.69
N TYR A 384 6.93 -24.89 10.50
CA TYR A 384 5.96 -24.63 11.56
C TYR A 384 4.84 -25.66 11.53
N ILE A 385 4.31 -26.02 12.68
CA ILE A 385 3.22 -27.00 12.78
C ILE A 385 1.95 -26.29 13.19
N LYS A 386 0.91 -26.46 12.39
CA LYS A 386 -0.44 -25.99 12.72
C LYS A 386 -1.20 -27.11 13.43
N MET A 387 -1.32 -26.95 14.75
CA MET A 387 -1.98 -27.90 15.62
C MET A 387 -3.51 -27.70 15.64
N PRO A 388 -4.33 -28.78 15.88
CA PRO A 388 -5.72 -28.63 16.27
C PRO A 388 -5.85 -27.91 17.62
N ILE A 389 -7.03 -27.33 17.88
CA ILE A 389 -7.35 -26.61 19.12
C ILE A 389 -7.89 -27.60 20.17
#